data_a46dce633839d25372443117700a5031
#
_entry.id   a46dce633839d25372443117700a5031
#
_cell.length_a   1.000
_cell.length_b   1.000
_cell.length_c   1.000
_cell.angle_alpha   90.00
_cell.angle_beta   90.00
_cell.angle_gamma   90.00
#
_symmetry.space_group_name_H-M   'P 1'
#
loop_
_entity.id
_entity.type
_entity.pdbx_description
1 polymer ?
#
loop_
_entity_poly.entity_id
_entity_poly.type
_entity_poly.pdbx_seq_one_letter_code
_entity_poly.pdbx_strand_id
1 'polypeptide(L)'
;MSERSSPIRFDSTRAWLVSVETLMLEDLKKDAAERMQKCVQSLRNELKRLRTGRAHPSLLEHLRVEYYGSEVPLQQVASIAVEDARTLTVTPWEKNMVPVIEKAIMKSDLGLMPTTAGMVIRVPMPPLTEERRREMIKVVRHEAENARVAVRNVRRDVMNELKEMLKEKLLSQDDDRRAQEEIQKLTDKHVAEIDQVLAEKEKELMQV
;
A
#
# COMPACT_ATOMS: atom_id res chain seq x y z
N MET A 1 22.56 -64.51 -35.09
CA MET A 1 22.81 -63.09 -34.86
C MET A 1 21.55 -62.53 -34.22
N SER A 2 21.62 -62.33 -32.89
CA SER A 2 20.48 -61.88 -32.09
C SER A 2 20.91 -60.57 -31.43
N GLU A 3 20.40 -59.44 -31.97
CA GLU A 3 20.53 -58.11 -31.36
C GLU A 3 19.55 -57.99 -30.21
N ARG A 4 20.09 -57.94 -29.00
CA ARG A 4 19.33 -57.60 -27.81
C ARG A 4 19.26 -56.07 -27.72
N SER A 5 18.14 -55.48 -28.14
CA SER A 5 17.79 -54.12 -27.82
C SER A 5 17.48 -53.99 -26.33
N SER A 6 18.34 -53.28 -25.61
CA SER A 6 18.14 -52.93 -24.20
C SER A 6 16.99 -51.92 -24.09
N PRO A 7 16.00 -52.14 -23.20
CA PRO A 7 14.96 -51.12 -22.98
C PRO A 7 15.56 -49.89 -22.26
N ILE A 8 15.43 -48.73 -22.88
CA ILE A 8 15.66 -47.43 -22.23
C ILE A 8 14.64 -47.33 -21.09
N ARG A 9 15.08 -47.58 -19.86
CA ARG A 9 14.27 -47.26 -18.67
C ARG A 9 14.21 -45.74 -18.56
N PHE A 10 13.08 -45.18 -18.97
CA PHE A 10 12.71 -43.82 -18.62
C PHE A 10 12.58 -43.76 -17.07
N ASP A 11 13.48 -43.05 -16.44
CA ASP A 11 13.50 -42.90 -14.99
C ASP A 11 12.39 -41.91 -14.59
N SER A 12 11.15 -42.40 -14.53
CA SER A 12 9.94 -41.64 -14.21
C SER A 12 10.04 -40.98 -12.84
N THR A 13 10.83 -41.54 -11.92
CA THR A 13 11.07 -41.03 -10.58
C THR A 13 11.87 -39.74 -10.62
N ARG A 14 12.84 -39.65 -11.52
CA ARG A 14 13.69 -38.47 -11.67
C ARG A 14 12.95 -37.29 -12.31
N ALA A 15 12.11 -37.59 -13.30
CA ALA A 15 11.25 -36.58 -13.93
C ALA A 15 10.21 -35.99 -12.95
N TRP A 16 9.66 -36.84 -12.06
CA TRP A 16 8.72 -36.39 -11.02
C TRP A 16 9.40 -35.52 -9.95
N LEU A 17 10.60 -35.88 -9.50
CA LEU A 17 11.39 -35.09 -8.54
C LEU A 17 11.71 -33.70 -9.08
N VAL A 18 12.21 -33.60 -10.32
CA VAL A 18 12.48 -32.30 -10.98
C VAL A 18 11.22 -31.43 -11.09
N SER A 19 10.05 -32.05 -11.32
CA SER A 19 8.78 -31.31 -11.37
C SER A 19 8.37 -30.75 -10.00
N VAL A 20 8.59 -31.47 -8.91
CA VAL A 20 8.28 -31.03 -7.54
C VAL A 20 9.23 -29.92 -7.11
N GLU A 21 10.53 -30.06 -7.36
CA GLU A 21 11.56 -29.05 -7.06
C GLU A 21 11.24 -27.73 -7.78
N THR A 22 10.87 -27.79 -9.05
CA THR A 22 10.49 -26.61 -9.83
C THR A 22 9.23 -25.93 -9.27
N LEU A 23 8.23 -26.70 -8.87
CA LEU A 23 6.99 -26.19 -8.26
C LEU A 23 7.27 -25.48 -6.94
N MET A 24 8.08 -26.08 -6.06
CA MET A 24 8.45 -25.49 -4.78
C MET A 24 9.20 -24.16 -4.97
N LEU A 25 10.09 -24.08 -5.96
CA LEU A 25 10.83 -22.88 -6.28
C LEU A 25 9.92 -21.75 -6.80
N GLU A 26 8.98 -22.07 -7.67
CA GLU A 26 8.00 -21.11 -8.19
C GLU A 26 7.06 -20.61 -7.09
N ASP A 27 6.61 -21.49 -6.19
CA ASP A 27 5.79 -21.11 -5.04
C ASP A 27 6.55 -20.18 -4.09
N LEU A 28 7.84 -20.45 -3.82
CA LEU A 28 8.70 -19.60 -3.00
C LEU A 28 8.87 -18.19 -3.62
N LYS A 29 9.10 -18.12 -4.93
CA LYS A 29 9.21 -16.85 -5.66
C LYS A 29 7.90 -16.06 -5.62
N LYS A 30 6.77 -16.74 -5.77
CA LYS A 30 5.43 -16.14 -5.71
C LYS A 30 5.13 -15.60 -4.32
N ASP A 31 5.41 -16.38 -3.26
CA ASP A 31 5.27 -15.91 -1.88
C ASP A 31 6.14 -14.69 -1.61
N ALA A 32 7.40 -14.71 -2.05
CA ALA A 32 8.30 -13.57 -1.95
C ALA A 32 7.70 -12.31 -2.63
N ALA A 33 7.19 -12.45 -3.85
CA ALA A 33 6.58 -11.35 -4.59
C ALA A 33 5.35 -10.78 -3.86
N GLU A 34 4.48 -11.65 -3.35
CA GLU A 34 3.28 -11.26 -2.62
C GLU A 34 3.64 -10.54 -1.30
N ARG A 35 4.62 -11.04 -0.55
CA ARG A 35 5.10 -10.41 0.70
C ARG A 35 5.73 -9.06 0.43
N MET A 36 6.57 -8.93 -0.59
CA MET A 36 7.18 -7.65 -0.97
C MET A 36 6.12 -6.65 -1.45
N GLN A 37 5.14 -7.10 -2.25
CA GLN A 37 4.02 -6.25 -2.68
C GLN A 37 3.18 -5.76 -1.50
N LYS A 38 2.95 -6.60 -0.49
CA LYS A 38 2.25 -6.20 0.75
C LYS A 38 3.02 -5.10 1.50
N CYS A 39 4.36 -5.13 1.52
CA CYS A 39 5.18 -4.06 2.12
C CYS A 39 4.96 -2.73 1.40
N VAL A 40 4.96 -2.72 0.06
CA VAL A 40 4.69 -1.50 -0.74
C VAL A 40 3.27 -0.99 -0.50
N GLN A 41 2.28 -1.90 -0.45
CA GLN A 41 0.89 -1.53 -0.20
C GLN A 41 0.68 -0.97 1.21
N SER A 42 1.36 -1.52 2.21
CA SER A 42 1.36 -1.00 3.58
C SER A 42 1.89 0.44 3.61
N LEU A 43 3.02 0.71 2.95
CA LEU A 43 3.55 2.07 2.81
C LEU A 43 2.52 3.00 2.18
N ARG A 44 1.90 2.62 1.06
CA ARG A 44 0.87 3.44 0.41
C ARG A 44 -0.30 3.76 1.35
N ASN A 45 -0.71 2.80 2.17
CA ASN A 45 -1.80 2.98 3.13
C ASN A 45 -1.39 3.92 4.27
N GLU A 46 -0.17 3.79 4.81
CA GLU A 46 0.35 4.71 5.83
C GLU A 46 0.48 6.15 5.29
N LEU A 47 1.00 6.29 4.06
CA LEU A 47 1.11 7.61 3.43
C LEU A 47 -0.23 8.26 3.10
N LYS A 48 -1.30 7.46 2.88
CA LYS A 48 -2.68 7.99 2.73
C LYS A 48 -3.21 8.58 4.04
N ARG A 49 -2.84 8.02 5.18
CA ARG A 49 -3.26 8.50 6.51
C ARG A 49 -2.58 9.80 6.92
N LEU A 50 -1.44 10.11 6.32
CA LEU A 50 -0.74 11.36 6.60
C LEU A 50 -1.54 12.56 6.06
N ARG A 51 -1.88 13.47 6.97
CA ARG A 51 -2.58 14.72 6.64
C ARG A 51 -1.64 15.64 5.88
N THR A 52 -1.75 15.66 4.55
CA THR A 52 -0.89 16.44 3.67
C THR A 52 -1.39 17.87 3.40
N GLY A 53 -2.47 18.29 4.09
CA GLY A 53 -3.12 19.57 3.83
C GLY A 53 -3.99 19.58 2.57
N ARG A 54 -4.03 18.47 1.82
CA ARG A 54 -4.95 18.30 0.69
C ARG A 54 -6.33 17.88 1.16
N ALA A 55 -7.32 18.40 0.45
CA ALA A 55 -8.70 18.00 0.60
C ALA A 55 -8.90 16.56 0.11
N HIS A 56 -9.18 15.63 1.03
CA HIS A 56 -9.52 14.25 0.71
C HIS A 56 -10.80 13.86 1.44
N PRO A 57 -11.78 13.21 0.78
CA PRO A 57 -13.05 12.83 1.39
C PRO A 57 -12.92 12.02 2.68
N SER A 58 -11.87 11.19 2.78
CA SER A 58 -11.60 10.38 3.98
C SER A 58 -11.38 11.18 5.27
N LEU A 59 -11.07 12.47 5.17
CA LEU A 59 -10.96 13.35 6.34
C LEU A 59 -12.29 13.50 7.10
N LEU A 60 -13.40 13.40 6.38
CA LEU A 60 -14.75 13.53 6.92
C LEU A 60 -15.48 12.19 7.07
N GLU A 61 -14.87 11.07 6.66
CA GLU A 61 -15.49 9.72 6.72
C GLU A 61 -15.81 9.28 8.15
N HIS A 62 -14.98 9.69 9.09
CA HIS A 62 -15.16 9.33 10.51
C HIS A 62 -16.08 10.28 11.27
N LEU A 63 -16.54 11.35 10.61
CA LEU A 63 -17.44 12.31 11.22
C LEU A 63 -18.84 11.71 11.36
N ARG A 64 -19.37 11.74 12.58
CA ARG A 64 -20.75 11.35 12.85
C ARG A 64 -21.60 12.58 13.06
N VAL A 65 -22.81 12.53 12.57
CA VAL A 65 -23.80 13.61 12.67
C VAL A 65 -25.11 13.06 13.25
N GLU A 66 -25.79 13.89 14.01
CA GLU A 66 -27.09 13.52 14.58
C GLU A 66 -28.16 13.63 13.48
N TYR A 67 -28.83 12.52 13.19
CA TYR A 67 -29.89 12.40 12.22
C TYR A 67 -31.10 11.76 12.88
N TYR A 68 -32.17 12.55 13.11
CA TYR A 68 -33.41 12.12 13.80
C TYR A 68 -33.17 11.35 15.13
N GLY A 69 -32.25 11.85 15.95
CA GLY A 69 -31.94 11.25 17.25
C GLY A 69 -30.98 10.07 17.23
N SER A 70 -30.39 9.75 16.07
CA SER A 70 -29.39 8.71 15.91
C SER A 70 -28.09 9.29 15.33
N GLU A 71 -26.94 8.83 15.82
CA GLU A 71 -25.65 9.18 15.23
C GLU A 71 -25.35 8.32 13.99
N VAL A 72 -25.24 8.95 12.83
CA VAL A 72 -24.94 8.30 11.56
C VAL A 72 -23.66 8.86 10.93
N PRO A 73 -22.93 8.09 10.13
CA PRO A 73 -21.80 8.60 9.35
C PRO A 73 -22.24 9.70 8.40
N LEU A 74 -21.41 10.75 8.24
CA LEU A 74 -21.69 11.90 7.36
C LEU A 74 -22.04 11.47 5.92
N GLN A 75 -21.43 10.43 5.40
CA GLN A 75 -21.67 9.92 4.04
C GLN A 75 -23.10 9.39 3.82
N GLN A 76 -23.83 9.06 4.88
CA GLN A 76 -25.23 8.60 4.75
C GLN A 76 -26.22 9.75 4.56
N VAL A 77 -25.84 10.95 4.98
CA VAL A 77 -26.73 12.12 4.98
C VAL A 77 -26.27 13.24 4.03
N ALA A 78 -25.06 13.11 3.46
CA ALA A 78 -24.51 14.10 2.54
C ALA A 78 -23.57 13.47 1.51
N SER A 79 -23.46 14.11 0.35
CA SER A 79 -22.43 13.83 -0.64
C SER A 79 -21.18 14.65 -0.32
N ILE A 80 -20.01 14.00 -0.34
CA ILE A 80 -18.71 14.66 -0.12
C ILE A 80 -17.95 14.63 -1.44
N ALA A 81 -17.56 15.81 -1.93
CA ALA A 81 -16.78 15.96 -3.16
C ALA A 81 -15.55 16.86 -2.91
N VAL A 82 -14.55 16.73 -3.76
CA VAL A 82 -13.37 17.61 -3.79
C VAL A 82 -13.65 18.71 -4.80
N GLU A 83 -13.72 19.95 -4.35
CA GLU A 83 -13.89 21.13 -5.23
C GLU A 83 -12.54 21.55 -5.83
N ASP A 84 -11.53 21.63 -5.00
CA ASP A 84 -10.14 21.90 -5.39
C ASP A 84 -9.13 21.17 -4.46
N ALA A 85 -7.84 21.40 -4.68
CA ALA A 85 -6.77 20.73 -3.93
C ALA A 85 -6.86 20.93 -2.40
N ARG A 86 -7.61 21.94 -1.93
CA ARG A 86 -7.68 22.35 -0.52
C ARG A 86 -9.11 22.57 -0.01
N THR A 87 -10.13 22.35 -0.82
CA THR A 87 -11.52 22.59 -0.45
C THR A 87 -12.34 21.33 -0.67
N LEU A 88 -13.02 20.87 0.38
CA LEU A 88 -14.06 19.86 0.28
C LEU A 88 -15.42 20.55 0.21
N THR A 89 -16.31 20.00 -0.59
CA THR A 89 -17.74 20.37 -0.59
C THR A 89 -18.53 19.22 0.03
N VAL A 90 -19.40 19.57 0.94
CA VAL A 90 -20.38 18.67 1.55
C VAL A 90 -21.77 19.17 1.17
N THR A 91 -22.51 18.36 0.43
CA THR A 91 -23.87 18.66 0.00
C THR A 91 -24.83 17.72 0.70
N PRO A 92 -25.57 18.18 1.75
CA PRO A 92 -26.58 17.40 2.41
C PRO A 92 -27.74 17.03 1.49
N TRP A 93 -28.36 15.89 1.72
CA TRP A 93 -29.59 15.48 1.03
C TRP A 93 -30.79 16.30 1.47
N GLU A 94 -30.78 16.75 2.70
CA GLU A 94 -31.86 17.55 3.30
C GLU A 94 -31.35 18.91 3.80
N LYS A 95 -32.13 19.98 3.53
CA LYS A 95 -31.74 21.33 3.92
C LYS A 95 -31.60 21.52 5.43
N ASN A 96 -32.38 20.77 6.21
CA ASN A 96 -32.37 20.83 7.69
C ASN A 96 -31.03 20.28 8.27
N MET A 97 -30.31 19.47 7.50
CA MET A 97 -29.03 18.88 7.94
C MET A 97 -27.85 19.82 7.79
N VAL A 98 -27.99 20.91 7.02
CA VAL A 98 -26.92 21.91 6.83
C VAL A 98 -26.34 22.40 8.18
N PRO A 99 -27.16 22.97 9.10
CA PRO A 99 -26.63 23.47 10.37
C PRO A 99 -26.11 22.37 11.29
N VAL A 100 -26.65 21.15 11.20
CA VAL A 100 -26.22 20.01 12.00
C VAL A 100 -24.82 19.55 11.56
N ILE A 101 -24.61 19.44 10.26
CA ILE A 101 -23.34 19.04 9.65
C ILE A 101 -22.27 20.12 9.91
N GLU A 102 -22.62 21.39 9.70
CA GLU A 102 -21.71 22.51 9.97
C GLU A 102 -21.21 22.50 11.42
N LYS A 103 -22.13 22.35 12.38
CA LYS A 103 -21.82 22.25 13.81
C LYS A 103 -20.96 21.03 14.13
N ALA A 104 -21.22 19.87 13.47
CA ALA A 104 -20.44 18.66 13.66
C ALA A 104 -19.00 18.82 13.15
N ILE A 105 -18.81 19.48 12.00
CA ILE A 105 -17.49 19.80 11.44
C ILE A 105 -16.72 20.75 12.37
N MET A 106 -17.38 21.81 12.87
CA MET A 106 -16.75 22.77 13.80
C MET A 106 -16.35 22.14 15.14
N LYS A 107 -17.15 21.21 15.64
CA LYS A 107 -16.89 20.50 16.91
C LYS A 107 -15.84 19.39 16.77
N SER A 108 -15.52 18.98 15.54
CA SER A 108 -14.54 17.94 15.31
C SER A 108 -13.12 18.43 15.64
N ASP A 109 -12.25 17.52 16.07
CA ASP A 109 -10.82 17.77 16.33
C ASP A 109 -10.01 18.12 15.06
N LEU A 110 -10.73 18.33 13.93
CA LEU A 110 -10.10 18.63 12.64
C LEU A 110 -9.68 20.11 12.54
N GLY A 111 -10.23 20.99 13.36
CA GLY A 111 -9.93 22.42 13.35
C GLY A 111 -10.36 23.12 12.05
N LEU A 112 -11.41 22.60 11.39
CA LEU A 112 -11.90 23.10 10.12
C LEU A 112 -12.98 24.15 10.33
N MET A 113 -12.95 25.22 9.51
CA MET A 113 -13.95 26.29 9.51
C MET A 113 -14.83 26.15 8.24
N PRO A 114 -16.00 25.49 8.33
CA PRO A 114 -16.90 25.36 7.18
C PRO A 114 -17.51 26.73 6.83
N THR A 115 -17.75 26.94 5.53
CA THR A 115 -18.48 28.11 5.02
C THR A 115 -19.68 27.62 4.23
N THR A 116 -20.87 28.03 4.63
CA THR A 116 -22.11 27.55 4.03
C THR A 116 -22.62 28.55 2.96
N ALA A 117 -22.90 28.04 1.77
CA ALA A 117 -23.52 28.76 0.67
C ALA A 117 -24.78 28.00 0.19
N GLY A 118 -25.93 28.35 0.71
CA GLY A 118 -27.20 27.67 0.40
C GLY A 118 -27.27 26.27 0.97
N MET A 119 -27.22 25.23 0.12
CA MET A 119 -27.16 23.82 0.53
C MET A 119 -25.74 23.24 0.47
N VAL A 120 -24.74 23.99 0.03
CA VAL A 120 -23.37 23.51 -0.10
C VAL A 120 -22.54 24.05 1.04
N ILE A 121 -21.92 23.16 1.78
CA ILE A 121 -20.98 23.48 2.85
C ILE A 121 -19.57 23.31 2.28
N ARG A 122 -18.81 24.41 2.18
CA ARG A 122 -17.40 24.38 1.77
C ARG A 122 -16.53 24.29 2.98
N VAL A 123 -15.61 23.35 2.97
CA VAL A 123 -14.69 23.07 4.06
C VAL A 123 -13.26 23.31 3.57
N PRO A 124 -12.72 24.54 3.74
CA PRO A 124 -11.35 24.84 3.35
C PRO A 124 -10.37 24.19 4.30
N MET A 125 -9.32 23.57 3.76
CA MET A 125 -8.19 23.03 4.52
C MET A 125 -7.20 24.15 4.80
N PRO A 126 -6.77 24.35 6.06
CA PRO A 126 -5.73 25.32 6.38
C PRO A 126 -4.42 24.94 5.67
N PRO A 127 -3.66 25.91 5.14
CA PRO A 127 -2.35 25.64 4.55
C PRO A 127 -1.39 25.08 5.61
N LEU A 128 -0.60 24.08 5.21
CA LEU A 128 0.50 23.65 6.04
C LEU A 128 1.58 24.74 6.09
N THR A 129 2.12 25.03 7.26
CA THR A 129 3.30 25.88 7.39
C THR A 129 4.51 25.18 6.77
N GLU A 130 5.52 25.95 6.33
CA GLU A 130 6.76 25.36 5.80
C GLU A 130 7.43 24.40 6.78
N GLU A 131 7.42 24.73 8.06
CA GLU A 131 7.97 23.88 9.11
C GLU A 131 7.25 22.54 9.16
N ARG A 132 5.91 22.56 9.12
CA ARG A 132 5.10 21.36 9.15
C ARG A 132 5.29 20.50 7.89
N ARG A 133 5.48 21.11 6.72
CA ARG A 133 5.82 20.38 5.48
C ARG A 133 7.16 19.67 5.62
N ARG A 134 8.20 20.35 6.15
CA ARG A 134 9.52 19.74 6.39
C ARG A 134 9.47 18.58 7.38
N GLU A 135 8.68 18.70 8.44
CA GLU A 135 8.43 17.60 9.37
C GLU A 135 7.75 16.42 8.69
N MET A 136 6.70 16.66 7.89
CA MET A 136 6.01 15.62 7.15
C MET A 136 6.93 14.89 6.16
N ILE A 137 7.80 15.60 5.46
CA ILE A 137 8.80 15.00 4.58
C ILE A 137 9.73 14.05 5.36
N LYS A 138 10.16 14.42 6.57
CA LYS A 138 10.98 13.53 7.43
C LYS A 138 10.20 12.26 7.80
N VAL A 139 8.92 12.39 8.14
CA VAL A 139 8.06 11.24 8.47
C VAL A 139 7.90 10.33 7.25
N VAL A 140 7.59 10.90 6.07
CA VAL A 140 7.43 10.13 4.82
C VAL A 140 8.70 9.38 4.46
N ARG A 141 9.89 10.01 4.60
CA ARG A 141 11.18 9.37 4.38
C ARG A 141 11.44 8.23 5.35
N HIS A 142 11.09 8.41 6.60
CA HIS A 142 11.22 7.36 7.62
C HIS A 142 10.35 6.14 7.29
N GLU A 143 9.08 6.36 6.92
CA GLU A 143 8.18 5.27 6.53
C GLU A 143 8.66 4.55 5.25
N ALA A 144 9.19 5.29 4.29
CA ALA A 144 9.79 4.70 3.09
C ALA A 144 11.01 3.82 3.44
N GLU A 145 11.86 4.24 4.39
CA GLU A 145 13.00 3.41 4.84
C GLU A 145 12.53 2.16 5.58
N ASN A 146 11.51 2.27 6.43
CA ASN A 146 10.90 1.12 7.08
C ASN A 146 10.39 0.09 6.05
N ALA A 147 9.75 0.56 4.98
CA ALA A 147 9.29 -0.30 3.89
C ALA A 147 10.45 -0.96 3.13
N ARG A 148 11.55 -0.24 2.85
CA ARG A 148 12.76 -0.82 2.23
C ARG A 148 13.38 -1.91 3.12
N VAL A 149 13.44 -1.66 4.42
CA VAL A 149 13.93 -2.64 5.40
C VAL A 149 13.04 -3.89 5.39
N ALA A 150 11.72 -3.72 5.36
CA ALA A 150 10.78 -4.84 5.29
C ALA A 150 10.98 -5.68 4.01
N VAL A 151 11.13 -5.05 2.84
CA VAL A 151 11.41 -5.74 1.57
C VAL A 151 12.76 -6.48 1.63
N ARG A 152 13.80 -5.86 2.19
CA ARG A 152 15.12 -6.51 2.37
C ARG A 152 15.05 -7.69 3.34
N ASN A 153 14.19 -7.63 4.36
CA ASN A 153 13.96 -8.74 5.28
C ASN A 153 13.31 -9.92 4.56
N VAL A 154 12.26 -9.69 3.76
CA VAL A 154 11.65 -10.74 2.92
C VAL A 154 12.70 -11.40 2.03
N ARG A 155 13.55 -10.61 1.35
CA ARG A 155 14.64 -11.16 0.55
C ARG A 155 15.58 -12.06 1.39
N ARG A 156 15.96 -11.60 2.58
CA ARG A 156 16.87 -12.35 3.46
C ARG A 156 16.26 -13.69 3.89
N ASP A 157 14.97 -13.69 4.22
CA ASP A 157 14.26 -14.91 4.60
C ASP A 157 14.29 -15.93 3.45
N VAL A 158 13.90 -15.50 2.24
CA VAL A 158 13.91 -16.35 1.04
C VAL A 158 15.31 -16.86 0.70
N MET A 159 16.34 -16.02 0.83
CA MET A 159 17.73 -16.45 0.62
C MET A 159 18.19 -17.51 1.62
N ASN A 160 17.66 -17.49 2.84
CA ASN A 160 17.92 -18.52 3.83
C ASN A 160 17.20 -19.83 3.47
N GLU A 161 15.94 -19.75 3.04
CA GLU A 161 15.18 -20.92 2.57
C GLU A 161 15.86 -21.58 1.36
N LEU A 162 16.33 -20.82 0.38
CA LEU A 162 17.09 -21.34 -0.77
C LEU A 162 18.37 -22.08 -0.32
N LYS A 163 19.09 -21.54 0.67
CA LYS A 163 20.29 -22.19 1.22
C LYS A 163 19.96 -23.51 1.94
N GLU A 164 18.84 -23.58 2.63
CA GLU A 164 18.38 -24.82 3.27
C GLU A 164 17.99 -25.86 2.23
N MET A 165 17.22 -25.47 1.20
CA MET A 165 16.89 -26.35 0.07
C MET A 165 18.15 -26.91 -0.63
N LEU A 166 19.18 -26.06 -0.81
CA LEU A 166 20.45 -26.48 -1.39
C LEU A 166 21.20 -27.49 -0.49
N LYS A 167 21.19 -27.28 0.84
CA LYS A 167 21.78 -28.23 1.81
C LYS A 167 21.10 -29.59 1.80
N GLU A 168 19.78 -29.58 1.70
CA GLU A 168 18.94 -30.79 1.63
C GLU A 168 19.01 -31.48 0.25
N LYS A 169 19.77 -30.91 -0.69
CA LYS A 169 19.89 -31.36 -2.08
C LYS A 169 18.57 -31.39 -2.86
N LEU A 170 17.62 -30.56 -2.43
CA LEU A 170 16.36 -30.31 -3.12
C LEU A 170 16.52 -29.30 -4.27
N LEU A 171 17.69 -28.68 -4.40
CA LEU A 171 17.96 -27.68 -5.42
C LEU A 171 19.37 -27.90 -5.98
N SER A 172 19.54 -27.71 -7.29
CA SER A 172 20.87 -27.70 -7.90
C SER A 172 21.57 -26.35 -7.66
N GLN A 173 22.92 -26.32 -7.72
CA GLN A 173 23.66 -25.07 -7.59
C GLN A 173 23.32 -24.03 -8.67
N ASP A 174 23.00 -24.49 -9.87
CA ASP A 174 22.63 -23.61 -10.98
C ASP A 174 21.24 -23.01 -10.77
N ASP A 175 20.28 -23.80 -10.27
CA ASP A 175 18.93 -23.34 -9.99
C ASP A 175 18.92 -22.39 -8.78
N ASP A 176 19.71 -22.67 -7.73
CA ASP A 176 19.89 -21.76 -6.60
C ASP A 176 20.41 -20.41 -7.08
N ARG A 177 21.44 -20.39 -7.91
CA ARG A 177 22.01 -19.15 -8.45
C ARG A 177 20.98 -18.36 -9.27
N ARG A 178 20.21 -19.03 -10.14
CA ARG A 178 19.15 -18.41 -10.93
C ARG A 178 18.06 -17.83 -10.03
N ALA A 179 17.62 -18.60 -9.03
CA ALA A 179 16.63 -18.16 -8.07
C ALA A 179 17.08 -16.92 -7.29
N GLN A 180 18.33 -16.90 -6.81
CA GLN A 180 18.91 -15.74 -6.12
C GLN A 180 18.93 -14.50 -7.00
N GLU A 181 19.30 -14.63 -8.29
CA GLU A 181 19.26 -13.52 -9.26
C GLU A 181 17.84 -13.00 -9.50
N GLU A 182 16.85 -13.88 -9.59
CA GLU A 182 15.45 -13.51 -9.77
C GLU A 182 14.88 -12.80 -8.52
N ILE A 183 15.17 -13.31 -7.33
CA ILE A 183 14.76 -12.68 -6.07
C ILE A 183 15.45 -11.32 -5.90
N GLN A 184 16.70 -11.17 -6.35
CA GLN A 184 17.37 -9.87 -6.34
C GLN A 184 16.65 -8.88 -7.28
N LYS A 185 16.35 -9.28 -8.53
CA LYS A 185 15.59 -8.43 -9.47
C LYS A 185 14.22 -8.03 -8.93
N LEU A 186 13.54 -8.98 -8.27
CA LEU A 186 12.25 -8.72 -7.63
C LEU A 186 12.39 -7.69 -6.50
N THR A 187 13.43 -7.82 -5.67
CA THR A 187 13.73 -6.86 -4.60
C THR A 187 13.99 -5.47 -5.16
N ASP A 188 14.83 -5.36 -6.18
CA ASP A 188 15.18 -4.08 -6.81
C ASP A 188 13.94 -3.40 -7.41
N LYS A 189 13.06 -4.17 -8.03
CA LYS A 189 11.77 -3.68 -8.54
C LYS A 189 10.93 -3.06 -7.43
N HIS A 190 10.72 -3.75 -6.31
CA HIS A 190 9.89 -3.24 -5.22
C HIS A 190 10.55 -2.08 -4.46
N VAL A 191 11.88 -2.04 -4.37
CA VAL A 191 12.60 -0.87 -3.84
C VAL A 191 12.39 0.34 -4.75
N ALA A 192 12.47 0.18 -6.07
CA ALA A 192 12.19 1.25 -7.02
C ALA A 192 10.74 1.75 -6.94
N GLU A 193 9.76 0.85 -6.72
CA GLU A 193 8.37 1.24 -6.46
C GLU A 193 8.23 2.09 -5.18
N ILE A 194 8.94 1.73 -4.10
CA ILE A 194 8.96 2.52 -2.85
C ILE A 194 9.54 3.90 -3.12
N ASP A 195 10.63 4.00 -3.87
CA ASP A 195 11.27 5.28 -4.21
C ASP A 195 10.35 6.16 -5.06
N GLN A 196 9.60 5.57 -5.99
CA GLN A 196 8.60 6.28 -6.77
C GLN A 196 7.48 6.82 -5.89
N VAL A 197 6.91 5.98 -5.00
CA VAL A 197 5.85 6.39 -4.06
C VAL A 197 6.33 7.52 -3.15
N LEU A 198 7.59 7.45 -2.68
CA LEU A 198 8.22 8.51 -1.88
C LEU A 198 8.31 9.82 -2.67
N ALA A 199 8.84 9.78 -3.89
CA ALA A 199 9.01 10.96 -4.73
C ALA A 199 7.67 11.63 -5.08
N GLU A 200 6.65 10.83 -5.39
CA GLU A 200 5.28 11.32 -5.63
C GLU A 200 4.73 12.03 -4.40
N LYS A 201 4.93 11.46 -3.20
CA LYS A 201 4.44 12.03 -1.95
C LYS A 201 5.20 13.29 -1.53
N GLU A 202 6.51 13.33 -1.72
CA GLU A 202 7.31 14.56 -1.49
C GLU A 202 6.85 15.69 -2.42
N LYS A 203 6.64 15.40 -3.70
CA LYS A 203 6.12 16.37 -4.67
C LYS A 203 4.73 16.87 -4.27
N GLU A 204 3.85 15.97 -3.83
CA GLU A 204 2.53 16.33 -3.33
C GLU A 204 2.60 17.31 -2.15
N LEU A 205 3.47 17.05 -1.17
CA LEU A 205 3.67 17.90 0.01
C LEU A 205 4.25 19.28 -0.33
N MET A 206 5.02 19.39 -1.40
CA MET A 206 5.63 20.64 -1.83
C MET A 206 4.72 21.50 -2.70
N GLN A 207 3.70 20.91 -3.34
CA GLN A 207 2.77 21.61 -4.25
C GLN A 207 1.55 22.23 -3.55
N VAL A 208 1.37 22.02 -2.25
CA VAL A 208 0.18 22.50 -1.48
C VAL A 208 0.50 23.83 -0.74
#